data_980097b64b1b0bab071ec790408ba348
#
_entry.id   980097b64b1b0bab071ec790408ba348
#
_cell.length_a   1.000
_cell.length_b   1.000
_cell.length_c   1.000
_cell.angle_alpha   90.00
_cell.angle_beta   90.00
_cell.angle_gamma   90.00
#
_symmetry.space_group_name_H-M   'P 1'
#
loop_
_entity.id
_entity.type
_entity.pdbx_description
1 polymer ?
#
loop_
_entity_poly.entity_id
_entity_poly.type
_entity_poly.pdbx_seq_one_letter_code
_entity_poly.pdbx_strand_id
1 'polypeptide(L)'
;MTGFALHLLRHGAPATPGLLMGRTDGAPTEAGIAACVARAEGLGIERLIASDLRRCRAAGEAIGDATGLPLTIDPRWRELDFGEWDGRAASRVDREALGRFWNDPDANPPPGGESWSALVARISAAIADLAPRPTLVFTHGGAMRAALHILCGFDQRQLWAFDLPYAARLSLNVWPGERPSAQITGLAA
;
A
#
# COMPACT_ATOMS: atom_id res chain seq x y z
N MET A 1 -22.41 -6.81 12.75
CA MET A 1 -21.10 -7.50 12.47
C MET A 1 -20.03 -6.76 13.26
N THR A 2 -19.17 -7.47 13.98
CA THR A 2 -18.03 -6.88 14.69
C THR A 2 -16.96 -6.50 13.68
N GLY A 3 -16.43 -5.28 13.79
CA GLY A 3 -15.32 -4.83 12.98
C GLY A 3 -14.01 -5.48 13.42
N PHE A 4 -12.98 -5.40 12.56
CA PHE A 4 -11.63 -5.88 12.86
C PHE A 4 -10.57 -4.82 12.51
N ALA A 5 -9.44 -4.88 13.22
CA ALA A 5 -8.33 -3.96 12.96
C ALA A 5 -7.59 -4.36 11.67
N LEU A 6 -7.44 -3.41 10.75
CA LEU A 6 -6.60 -3.50 9.56
C LEU A 6 -5.55 -2.40 9.61
N HIS A 7 -4.29 -2.79 9.63
CA HIS A 7 -3.17 -1.88 9.56
C HIS A 7 -2.51 -2.00 8.18
N LEU A 8 -2.47 -0.90 7.43
CA LEU A 8 -1.74 -0.80 6.17
C LEU A 8 -0.44 -0.06 6.45
N LEU A 9 0.68 -0.70 6.17
CA LEU A 9 2.00 -0.15 6.40
C LEU A 9 2.74 0.00 5.07
N ARG A 10 3.04 1.25 4.70
CA ARG A 10 3.87 1.51 3.53
C ARG A 10 5.28 0.98 3.78
N HIS A 11 5.88 0.35 2.77
CA HIS A 11 7.27 -0.06 2.85
C HIS A 11 8.19 1.09 3.29
N GLY A 12 9.29 0.76 3.94
CA GLY A 12 10.33 1.69 4.34
C GLY A 12 11.12 2.25 3.15
N ALA A 13 12.05 3.16 3.41
CA ALA A 13 12.84 3.78 2.37
C ALA A 13 13.57 2.72 1.51
N PRO A 14 13.43 2.75 0.18
CA PRO A 14 14.20 1.88 -0.72
C PRO A 14 15.64 2.40 -0.88
N ALA A 15 16.53 1.54 -1.35
CA ALA A 15 17.93 1.89 -1.62
C ALA A 15 18.07 3.00 -2.68
N THR A 16 17.11 3.11 -3.60
CA THR A 16 17.05 4.14 -4.64
C THR A 16 15.75 4.93 -4.53
N PRO A 17 15.67 5.95 -3.65
CA PRO A 17 14.47 6.77 -3.50
C PRO A 17 14.24 7.68 -4.71
N GLY A 18 13.00 8.19 -4.87
CA GLY A 18 12.66 9.19 -5.90
C GLY A 18 12.32 8.62 -7.27
N LEU A 19 12.25 7.29 -7.40
CA LEU A 19 11.82 6.63 -8.62
C LEU A 19 10.31 6.28 -8.55
N LEU A 20 9.66 6.24 -9.70
CA LEU A 20 8.34 5.63 -9.86
C LEU A 20 8.51 4.12 -9.83
N MET A 21 8.27 3.50 -8.69
CA MET A 21 8.49 2.07 -8.48
C MET A 21 7.16 1.34 -8.33
N GLY A 22 6.59 0.92 -9.45
CA GLY A 22 5.43 0.02 -9.47
C GLY A 22 5.89 -1.43 -9.38
N ARG A 23 6.40 -1.95 -10.47
CA ARG A 23 6.88 -3.33 -10.62
C ARG A 23 8.37 -3.49 -10.38
N THR A 24 9.16 -2.43 -10.52
CA THR A 24 10.59 -2.45 -10.19
C THR A 24 10.79 -2.97 -8.76
N ASP A 25 11.50 -4.06 -8.63
CA ASP A 25 11.72 -4.74 -7.34
C ASP A 25 12.96 -4.19 -6.61
N GLY A 26 12.89 -2.90 -6.25
CA GLY A 26 13.96 -2.23 -5.52
C GLY A 26 14.16 -2.80 -4.12
N ALA A 27 15.42 -2.97 -3.73
CA ALA A 27 15.75 -3.43 -2.39
C ALA A 27 15.39 -2.36 -1.34
N PRO A 28 14.91 -2.74 -0.15
CA PRO A 28 14.78 -1.82 0.99
C PRO A 28 16.17 -1.51 1.57
N THR A 29 16.26 -0.40 2.32
CA THR A 29 17.41 -0.17 3.20
C THR A 29 17.17 -0.87 4.55
N GLU A 30 18.25 -1.17 5.30
CA GLU A 30 18.13 -1.69 6.66
C GLU A 30 17.37 -0.72 7.57
N ALA A 31 17.64 0.58 7.46
CA ALA A 31 16.90 1.61 8.20
C ALA A 31 15.41 1.63 7.82
N GLY A 32 15.07 1.39 6.54
CA GLY A 32 13.70 1.28 6.07
C GLY A 32 12.98 0.07 6.66
N ILE A 33 13.65 -1.09 6.75
CA ILE A 33 13.10 -2.27 7.42
C ILE A 33 12.88 -1.99 8.91
N ALA A 34 13.88 -1.45 9.61
CA ALA A 34 13.80 -1.13 11.03
C ALA A 34 12.66 -0.13 11.35
N ALA A 35 12.47 0.88 10.49
CA ALA A 35 11.35 1.82 10.63
C ALA A 35 9.99 1.12 10.52
N CYS A 36 9.82 0.15 9.60
CA CYS A 36 8.61 -0.63 9.50
C CYS A 36 8.39 -1.53 10.73
N VAL A 37 9.44 -2.17 11.24
CA VAL A 37 9.37 -3.00 12.45
C VAL A 37 8.89 -2.17 13.64
N ALA A 38 9.50 -1.01 13.87
CA ALA A 38 9.10 -0.10 14.96
C ALA A 38 7.63 0.37 14.82
N ARG A 39 7.14 0.57 13.59
CA ARG A 39 5.73 0.94 13.36
C ARG A 39 4.73 -0.19 13.60
N ALA A 40 5.18 -1.42 13.62
CA ALA A 40 4.34 -2.60 13.86
C ALA A 40 4.29 -3.02 15.32
N GLU A 41 5.17 -2.48 16.19
CA GLU A 41 5.22 -2.81 17.59
C GLU A 41 3.88 -2.52 18.30
N GLY A 42 3.44 -3.46 19.13
CA GLY A 42 2.26 -3.32 20.00
C GLY A 42 0.90 -3.39 19.28
N LEU A 43 0.85 -3.75 17.98
CA LEU A 43 -0.41 -3.74 17.20
C LEU A 43 -1.37 -4.88 17.51
N GLY A 44 -0.98 -5.91 18.24
CA GLY A 44 -1.85 -7.05 18.57
C GLY A 44 -2.38 -7.78 17.33
N ILE A 45 -1.55 -7.92 16.29
CA ILE A 45 -1.91 -8.55 15.03
C ILE A 45 -1.98 -10.08 15.14
N GLU A 46 -2.88 -10.69 14.38
CA GLU A 46 -3.02 -12.14 14.24
C GLU A 46 -2.67 -12.64 12.82
N ARG A 47 -2.60 -11.74 11.85
CA ARG A 47 -2.27 -12.05 10.45
C ARG A 47 -1.27 -11.05 9.89
N LEU A 48 -0.38 -11.57 9.07
CA LEU A 48 0.67 -10.82 8.41
C LEU A 48 0.64 -11.08 6.91
N ILE A 49 0.47 -10.02 6.13
CA ILE A 49 0.41 -10.06 4.67
C ILE A 49 1.42 -9.08 4.10
N ALA A 50 2.04 -9.39 2.99
CA ALA A 50 2.87 -8.44 2.26
C ALA A 50 2.65 -8.55 0.75
N SER A 51 2.79 -7.41 0.06
CA SER A 51 3.15 -7.41 -1.36
C SER A 51 4.41 -8.26 -1.56
N ASP A 52 4.49 -8.95 -2.68
CA ASP A 52 5.63 -9.81 -3.02
C ASP A 52 6.91 -9.02 -3.39
N LEU A 53 6.83 -7.70 -3.55
CA LEU A 53 8.00 -6.88 -3.82
C LEU A 53 8.92 -6.79 -2.59
N ARG A 54 10.23 -6.93 -2.82
CA ARG A 54 11.26 -7.06 -1.76
C ARG A 54 11.16 -5.98 -0.70
N ARG A 55 10.86 -4.73 -1.08
CA ARG A 55 10.72 -3.60 -0.17
C ARG A 55 9.57 -3.75 0.86
N CYS A 56 8.55 -4.56 0.54
CA CYS A 56 7.47 -4.92 1.47
C CYS A 56 7.77 -6.23 2.17
N ARG A 57 8.22 -7.24 1.40
CA ARG A 57 8.44 -8.59 1.89
C ARG A 57 9.50 -8.64 3.00
N ALA A 58 10.63 -7.94 2.84
CA ALA A 58 11.70 -7.97 3.82
C ALA A 58 11.28 -7.48 5.22
N ALA A 59 10.45 -6.42 5.28
CA ALA A 59 9.89 -5.96 6.56
C ALA A 59 8.86 -6.96 7.12
N GLY A 60 8.05 -7.56 6.26
CA GLY A 60 7.10 -8.62 6.64
C GLY A 60 7.81 -9.85 7.20
N GLU A 61 8.89 -10.30 6.58
CA GLU A 61 9.74 -11.41 7.06
C GLU A 61 10.32 -11.10 8.44
N ALA A 62 10.91 -9.91 8.62
CA ALA A 62 11.49 -9.50 9.91
C ALA A 62 10.45 -9.50 11.06
N ILE A 63 9.21 -9.08 10.78
CA ILE A 63 8.14 -9.12 11.78
C ILE A 63 7.61 -10.53 11.98
N GLY A 64 7.50 -11.32 10.91
CA GLY A 64 7.15 -12.75 11.02
C GLY A 64 8.09 -13.50 11.95
N ASP A 65 9.40 -13.28 11.78
CA ASP A 65 10.44 -13.88 12.63
C ASP A 65 10.31 -13.42 14.10
N ALA A 66 10.04 -12.14 14.32
CA ALA A 66 9.91 -11.57 15.66
C ALA A 66 8.63 -11.99 16.40
N THR A 67 7.53 -12.25 15.67
CA THR A 67 6.21 -12.54 16.25
C THR A 67 5.81 -14.01 16.19
N GLY A 68 6.50 -14.82 15.37
CA GLY A 68 6.12 -16.19 15.06
C GLY A 68 4.91 -16.30 14.11
N LEU A 69 4.44 -15.19 13.55
CA LEU A 69 3.32 -15.20 12.61
C LEU A 69 3.78 -15.57 11.20
N PRO A 70 3.08 -16.48 10.50
CA PRO A 70 3.41 -16.78 9.12
C PRO A 70 3.11 -15.58 8.22
N LEU A 71 4.06 -15.23 7.35
CA LEU A 71 3.89 -14.19 6.33
C LEU A 71 3.17 -14.77 5.11
N THR A 72 2.02 -14.18 4.76
CA THR A 72 1.30 -14.46 3.52
C THR A 72 1.72 -13.47 2.45
N ILE A 73 2.17 -13.95 1.29
CA ILE A 73 2.50 -13.09 0.15
C ILE A 73 1.27 -12.98 -0.77
N ASP A 74 0.87 -11.74 -1.07
CA ASP A 74 -0.25 -11.46 -1.97
C ASP A 74 0.11 -10.33 -2.95
N PRO A 75 0.37 -10.66 -4.24
CA PRO A 75 0.72 -9.68 -5.26
C PRO A 75 -0.35 -8.62 -5.53
N ARG A 76 -1.59 -8.84 -5.10
CA ARG A 76 -2.65 -7.83 -5.23
C ARG A 76 -2.36 -6.56 -4.42
N TRP A 77 -1.48 -6.62 -3.41
CA TRP A 77 -1.04 -5.46 -2.62
C TRP A 77 0.14 -4.70 -3.23
N ARG A 78 0.56 -4.99 -4.47
CA ARG A 78 1.58 -4.22 -5.20
C ARG A 78 1.17 -2.76 -5.39
N GLU A 79 2.18 -1.91 -5.68
CA GLU A 79 1.97 -0.53 -6.13
C GLU A 79 1.29 -0.51 -7.52
N LEU A 80 0.75 0.65 -7.91
CA LEU A 80 0.30 0.90 -9.27
C LEU A 80 1.44 0.57 -10.26
N ASP A 81 1.09 -0.13 -11.34
CA ASP A 81 2.05 -0.40 -12.41
C ASP A 81 2.29 0.88 -13.22
N PHE A 82 3.51 1.41 -13.14
CA PHE A 82 3.88 2.61 -13.88
C PHE A 82 4.30 2.32 -15.34
N GLY A 83 4.19 1.07 -15.82
CA GLY A 83 4.47 0.73 -17.21
C GLY A 83 5.82 1.23 -17.68
N GLU A 84 5.85 2.00 -18.79
CA GLU A 84 7.10 2.56 -19.35
C GLU A 84 7.80 3.59 -18.43
N TRP A 85 7.11 4.11 -17.42
CA TRP A 85 7.68 5.02 -16.45
C TRP A 85 8.32 4.31 -15.25
N ASP A 86 8.12 3.00 -15.14
CA ASP A 86 8.61 2.21 -14.01
C ASP A 86 10.14 2.27 -13.92
N GLY A 87 10.65 2.48 -12.72
CA GLY A 87 12.08 2.62 -12.45
C GLY A 87 12.68 3.96 -12.89
N ARG A 88 11.89 4.90 -13.42
CA ARG A 88 12.38 6.23 -13.79
C ARG A 88 12.13 7.25 -12.67
N ALA A 89 13.01 8.24 -12.57
CA ALA A 89 12.71 9.42 -11.76
C ALA A 89 11.57 10.23 -12.42
N ALA A 90 10.66 10.79 -11.61
CA ALA A 90 9.56 11.61 -12.13
C ALA A 90 10.04 12.77 -13.01
N SER A 91 11.23 13.33 -12.74
CA SER A 91 11.87 14.37 -13.56
C SER A 91 12.33 13.90 -14.95
N ARG A 92 12.35 12.60 -15.21
CA ARG A 92 12.71 11.98 -16.50
C ARG A 92 11.48 11.53 -17.30
N VAL A 93 10.30 11.70 -16.76
CA VAL A 93 9.03 11.48 -17.45
C VAL A 93 8.56 12.80 -18.06
N ASP A 94 7.87 12.72 -19.19
CA ASP A 94 7.27 13.92 -19.79
C ASP A 94 6.35 14.63 -18.77
N ARG A 95 6.61 15.91 -18.55
CA ARG A 95 5.95 16.69 -17.49
C ARG A 95 4.44 16.82 -17.70
N GLU A 96 4.02 16.97 -18.95
CA GLU A 96 2.60 17.13 -19.26
C GLU A 96 1.86 15.79 -19.11
N ALA A 97 2.46 14.70 -19.59
CA ALA A 97 1.89 13.36 -19.42
C ALA A 97 1.78 12.99 -17.93
N LEU A 98 2.82 13.26 -17.14
CA LEU A 98 2.82 13.04 -15.70
C LEU A 98 1.76 13.92 -14.99
N GLY A 99 1.61 15.17 -15.41
CA GLY A 99 0.57 16.08 -14.90
C GLY A 99 -0.84 15.58 -15.21
N ARG A 100 -1.09 15.09 -16.43
CA ARG A 100 -2.39 14.49 -16.80
C ARG A 100 -2.69 13.25 -15.96
N PHE A 101 -1.69 12.37 -15.77
CA PHE A 101 -1.84 11.19 -14.91
C PHE A 101 -2.22 11.58 -13.48
N TRP A 102 -1.55 12.54 -12.86
CA TRP A 102 -1.88 12.95 -11.48
C TRP A 102 -3.26 13.61 -11.35
N ASN A 103 -3.76 14.24 -12.43
CA ASN A 103 -5.09 14.84 -12.45
C ASN A 103 -6.19 13.80 -12.68
N ASP A 104 -5.97 12.85 -13.57
CA ASP A 104 -6.92 11.79 -13.92
C ASP A 104 -6.18 10.52 -14.36
N PRO A 105 -5.81 9.63 -13.41
CA PRO A 105 -5.06 8.42 -13.70
C PRO A 105 -5.87 7.32 -14.38
N ASP A 106 -7.20 7.47 -14.49
CA ASP A 106 -8.02 6.58 -15.29
C ASP A 106 -8.01 6.97 -16.76
N ALA A 107 -8.23 8.23 -17.07
CA ALA A 107 -8.19 8.72 -18.44
C ALA A 107 -6.76 8.78 -19.02
N ASN A 108 -5.75 8.88 -18.15
CA ASN A 108 -4.34 9.06 -18.56
C ASN A 108 -3.42 8.10 -17.82
N PRO A 109 -3.61 6.76 -17.91
CA PRO A 109 -2.72 5.81 -17.25
C PRO A 109 -1.29 5.93 -17.81
N PRO A 110 -0.27 5.48 -17.05
CA PRO A 110 1.08 5.35 -17.59
C PRO A 110 1.09 4.46 -18.84
N PRO A 111 1.85 4.77 -19.90
CA PRO A 111 1.91 3.94 -21.09
C PRO A 111 2.28 2.50 -20.77
N GLY A 112 1.44 1.53 -21.17
CA GLY A 112 1.63 0.12 -20.82
C GLY A 112 1.47 -0.22 -19.33
N GLY A 113 1.01 0.73 -18.53
CA GLY A 113 0.80 0.57 -17.10
C GLY A 113 -0.66 0.34 -16.70
N GLU A 114 -0.94 0.49 -15.41
CA GLU A 114 -2.24 0.22 -14.79
C GLU A 114 -3.04 1.52 -14.65
N SER A 115 -4.36 1.46 -14.90
CA SER A 115 -5.27 2.55 -14.56
C SER A 115 -5.57 2.56 -13.06
N TRP A 116 -6.10 3.68 -12.56
CA TRP A 116 -6.55 3.77 -11.18
C TRP A 116 -7.67 2.77 -10.86
N SER A 117 -8.64 2.63 -11.75
CA SER A 117 -9.75 1.67 -11.57
C SER A 117 -9.27 0.23 -11.55
N ALA A 118 -8.24 -0.14 -12.31
CA ALA A 118 -7.64 -1.47 -12.26
C ALA A 118 -6.93 -1.72 -10.92
N LEU A 119 -6.18 -0.73 -10.41
CA LEU A 119 -5.60 -0.79 -9.06
C LEU A 119 -6.69 -0.96 -8.00
N VAL A 120 -7.74 -0.15 -8.05
CA VAL A 120 -8.89 -0.22 -7.11
C VAL A 120 -9.54 -1.59 -7.17
N ALA A 121 -9.78 -2.16 -8.35
CA ALA A 121 -10.41 -3.46 -8.50
C ALA A 121 -9.59 -4.59 -7.85
N ARG A 122 -8.25 -4.64 -8.06
CA ARG A 122 -7.42 -5.68 -7.43
C ARG A 122 -7.26 -5.52 -5.93
N ILE A 123 -7.20 -4.27 -5.42
CA ILE A 123 -7.18 -4.02 -3.97
C ILE A 123 -8.53 -4.36 -3.35
N SER A 124 -9.64 -4.08 -4.03
CA SER A 124 -10.99 -4.48 -3.58
C SER A 124 -11.10 -6.00 -3.44
N ALA A 125 -10.60 -6.76 -4.41
CA ALA A 125 -10.55 -8.21 -4.34
C ALA A 125 -9.67 -8.71 -3.17
N ALA A 126 -8.51 -8.05 -2.94
CA ALA A 126 -7.65 -8.40 -1.81
C ALA A 126 -8.31 -8.12 -0.46
N ILE A 127 -9.04 -7.00 -0.32
CA ILE A 127 -9.79 -6.64 0.89
C ILE A 127 -10.94 -7.62 1.13
N ALA A 128 -11.67 -8.01 0.08
CA ALA A 128 -12.81 -8.94 0.19
C ALA A 128 -12.39 -10.32 0.73
N ASP A 129 -11.15 -10.75 0.44
CA ASP A 129 -10.59 -12.02 0.91
C ASP A 129 -9.97 -11.94 2.33
N LEU A 130 -9.97 -10.77 2.97
CA LEU A 130 -9.48 -10.66 4.33
C LEU A 130 -10.41 -11.36 5.31
N ALA A 131 -9.87 -12.33 6.07
CA ALA A 131 -10.59 -12.83 7.22
C ALA A 131 -10.76 -11.72 8.27
N PRO A 132 -11.90 -11.66 9.00
CA PRO A 132 -12.16 -10.61 9.98
C PRO A 132 -11.34 -10.82 11.28
N ARG A 133 -10.04 -10.63 11.18
CA ARG A 133 -9.04 -10.75 12.26
C ARG A 133 -8.06 -9.59 12.18
N PRO A 134 -7.46 -9.15 13.31
CA PRO A 134 -6.43 -8.13 13.33
C PRO A 134 -5.29 -8.44 12.34
N THR A 135 -5.15 -7.62 11.31
CA THR A 135 -4.27 -7.89 10.17
C THR A 135 -3.32 -6.71 9.93
N LEU A 136 -2.05 -7.00 9.70
CA LEU A 136 -1.06 -6.05 9.18
C LEU A 136 -0.73 -6.40 7.74
N VAL A 137 -0.80 -5.40 6.85
CA VAL A 137 -0.46 -5.54 5.43
C VAL A 137 0.69 -4.60 5.08
N PHE A 138 1.81 -5.14 4.64
CA PHE A 138 2.90 -4.36 4.04
C PHE A 138 2.60 -4.08 2.57
N THR A 139 2.52 -2.80 2.22
CA THR A 139 2.07 -2.36 0.91
C THR A 139 2.73 -1.03 0.49
N HIS A 140 2.09 -0.29 -0.39
CA HIS A 140 2.61 0.88 -1.09
C HIS A 140 1.63 2.06 -1.01
N GLY A 141 2.10 3.26 -1.36
CA GLY A 141 1.31 4.47 -1.26
C GLY A 141 0.04 4.48 -2.10
N GLY A 142 0.11 4.02 -3.35
CA GLY A 142 -1.06 3.93 -4.24
C GLY A 142 -2.08 2.90 -3.76
N ALA A 143 -1.61 1.72 -3.32
CA ALA A 143 -2.48 0.68 -2.77
C ALA A 143 -3.18 1.11 -1.47
N MET A 144 -2.49 1.87 -0.59
CA MET A 144 -3.11 2.44 0.61
C MET A 144 -4.20 3.46 0.26
N ARG A 145 -3.97 4.30 -0.75
CA ARG A 145 -4.99 5.25 -1.26
C ARG A 145 -6.18 4.52 -1.87
N ALA A 146 -5.94 3.44 -2.63
CA ALA A 146 -7.02 2.61 -3.16
C ALA A 146 -7.86 1.98 -2.03
N ALA A 147 -7.23 1.50 -0.96
CA ALA A 147 -7.94 0.99 0.22
C ALA A 147 -8.79 2.08 0.92
N LEU A 148 -8.28 3.31 1.06
CA LEU A 148 -9.03 4.45 1.57
C LEU A 148 -10.23 4.80 0.68
N HIS A 149 -10.06 4.76 -0.64
CA HIS A 149 -11.16 4.95 -1.59
C HIS A 149 -12.26 3.89 -1.39
N ILE A 150 -11.88 2.62 -1.32
CA ILE A 150 -12.81 1.49 -1.18
C ILE A 150 -13.54 1.51 0.17
N LEU A 151 -12.79 1.69 1.26
CA LEU A 151 -13.29 1.49 2.62
C LEU A 151 -13.90 2.75 3.24
N CYS A 152 -13.47 3.95 2.82
CA CYS A 152 -13.91 5.22 3.40
C CYS A 152 -14.66 6.11 2.39
N GLY A 153 -14.72 5.71 1.10
CA GLY A 153 -15.44 6.46 0.07
C GLY A 153 -14.78 7.77 -0.36
N PHE A 154 -13.48 7.98 -0.05
CA PHE A 154 -12.76 9.18 -0.46
C PHE A 154 -12.59 9.23 -1.97
N ASP A 155 -12.86 10.37 -2.57
CA ASP A 155 -12.55 10.62 -3.97
C ASP A 155 -11.02 10.82 -4.16
N GLN A 156 -10.58 10.79 -5.41
CA GLN A 156 -9.18 10.90 -5.76
C GLN A 156 -8.52 12.17 -5.20
N ARG A 157 -9.23 13.29 -5.18
CA ARG A 157 -8.72 14.57 -4.69
C ARG A 157 -8.53 14.54 -3.16
N GLN A 158 -9.46 13.92 -2.45
CA GLN A 158 -9.41 13.77 -0.99
C GLN A 158 -8.29 12.85 -0.54
N LEU A 159 -7.91 11.85 -1.36
CA LEU A 159 -6.82 10.91 -1.06
C LEU A 159 -5.46 11.60 -0.93
N TRP A 160 -5.27 12.76 -1.58
CA TRP A 160 -4.03 13.52 -1.47
C TRP A 160 -3.92 14.35 -0.18
N ALA A 161 -4.99 14.46 0.60
CA ALA A 161 -4.94 15.05 1.93
C ALA A 161 -4.18 14.17 2.96
N PHE A 162 -3.95 12.90 2.62
CA PHE A 162 -3.20 11.98 3.48
C PHE A 162 -1.73 11.95 3.07
N ASP A 163 -0.87 12.45 3.95
CA ASP A 163 0.56 12.24 3.81
C ASP A 163 0.90 10.80 4.21
N LEU A 164 1.45 10.06 3.27
CA LEU A 164 1.82 8.65 3.43
C LEU A 164 3.32 8.49 3.11
N PRO A 165 4.25 9.00 3.93
CA PRO A 165 5.67 8.83 3.71
C PRO A 165 6.10 7.36 3.84
N TYR A 166 7.37 7.05 3.56
CA TYR A 166 7.91 5.71 3.82
C TYR A 166 7.71 5.33 5.28
N ALA A 167 7.36 4.07 5.52
CA ALA A 167 6.98 3.52 6.81
C ALA A 167 5.75 4.18 7.47
N ALA A 168 4.94 4.95 6.73
CA ALA A 168 3.66 5.41 7.25
C ALA A 168 2.71 4.24 7.49
N ARG A 169 2.04 4.25 8.65
CA ARG A 169 1.02 3.27 9.01
C ARG A 169 -0.35 3.92 9.11
N LEU A 170 -1.29 3.40 8.34
CA LEU A 170 -2.71 3.71 8.42
C LEU A 170 -3.42 2.58 9.19
N SER A 171 -4.12 2.93 10.26
CA SER A 171 -4.90 1.98 11.06
C SER A 171 -6.39 2.21 10.83
N LEU A 172 -7.12 1.14 10.58
CA LEU A 172 -8.53 1.12 10.24
C LEU A 172 -9.26 0.12 11.14
N ASN A 173 -10.50 0.44 11.53
CA ASN A 173 -11.46 -0.57 11.98
C ASN A 173 -12.41 -0.86 10.82
N VAL A 174 -12.37 -2.08 10.29
CA VAL A 174 -13.08 -2.49 9.07
C VAL A 174 -14.32 -3.30 9.42
N TRP A 175 -15.45 -2.93 8.84
CA TRP A 175 -16.69 -3.74 8.87
C TRP A 175 -16.83 -4.46 7.53
N PRO A 176 -16.73 -5.80 7.51
CA PRO A 176 -16.84 -6.60 6.30
C PRO A 176 -18.30 -6.66 5.81
N GLY A 177 -18.50 -6.92 4.53
CA GLY A 177 -19.82 -7.05 3.90
C GLY A 177 -19.71 -6.93 2.38
N GLU A 178 -20.84 -6.96 1.69
CA GLU A 178 -20.88 -6.73 0.23
C GLU A 178 -20.31 -5.36 -0.16
N ARG A 179 -20.50 -4.38 0.71
CA ARG A 179 -19.88 -3.05 0.62
C ARG A 179 -19.11 -2.81 1.92
N PRO A 180 -17.85 -3.25 1.99
CA PRO A 180 -17.04 -3.06 3.19
C PRO A 180 -16.83 -1.57 3.45
N SER A 181 -16.78 -1.21 4.73
CA SER A 181 -16.51 0.17 5.15
C SER A 181 -15.53 0.18 6.31
N ALA A 182 -14.93 1.32 6.58
CA ALA A 182 -14.01 1.45 7.69
C ALA A 182 -14.06 2.84 8.34
N GLN A 183 -13.60 2.87 9.58
CA GLN A 183 -13.24 4.08 10.31
C GLN A 183 -11.72 4.16 10.42
N ILE A 184 -11.14 5.31 10.12
CA ILE A 184 -9.73 5.58 10.37
C ILE A 184 -9.54 5.74 11.88
N THR A 185 -8.68 4.88 12.46
CA THR A 185 -8.38 4.89 13.90
C THR A 185 -6.99 5.45 14.21
N GLY A 186 -6.18 5.68 13.19
CA GLY A 186 -4.87 6.33 13.36
C GLY A 186 -4.09 6.45 12.05
N LEU A 187 -3.24 7.47 12.01
CA LEU A 187 -2.22 7.66 10.99
C LEU A 187 -0.92 8.00 11.70
N ALA A 188 0.10 7.18 11.52
CA ALA A 188 1.45 7.41 12.01
C ALA A 188 2.38 7.57 10.80
N ALA A 189 2.78 8.81 10.53
CA ALA A 189 3.72 9.18 9.47
C ALA A 189 5.17 9.22 9.99
#